data_352740bb5d8ebe245b3a005d82a4824b
#
_entry.id   352740bb5d8ebe245b3a005d82a4824b
#
_cell.length_a   1.000
_cell.length_b   1.000
_cell.length_c   1.000
_cell.angle_alpha   90.00
_cell.angle_beta   90.00
_cell.angle_gamma   90.00
#
_symmetry.space_group_name_H-M   'P 1'
#
loop_
_entity.id
_entity.type
_entity.pdbx_description
1 polymer ?
#
loop_
_entity_poly.entity_id
_entity_poly.type
_entity_poly.pdbx_seq_one_letter_code
_entity_poly.pdbx_strand_id
1 'polypeptide(L)'
;MVYTAVFPVAGKGTRFLPATKSIPKEMFPIVDRPLIHYAIDEALAAGAKKLIFIINDSKPFIKNYVLDLLPKTIECFFINQHQPLGLGDAVFLSKEVVGDNPFYVHLVDDLIYSHEPCLKQMCSYFSKNDCSVIGVEKVQQKETSQYGIVEINNSTNNISNIIEKPNPEEAPSDLAIVGRYILTPRIFTILATQGKGKGGEIQLTDAISSLLLKEPVHAFPFKGIRYDCGNKLGYLKANIEYGLRNTDLSDDFLGYLRSLKI
;
A
#
# COMPACT_ATOMS: atom_id res chain seq x y z
N MET A 1 10.48 -16.48 -5.83
CA MET A 1 9.47 -15.61 -6.49
C MET A 1 8.31 -15.40 -5.54
N VAL A 2 7.71 -14.22 -5.54
CA VAL A 2 6.60 -13.86 -4.65
C VAL A 2 5.30 -13.96 -5.43
N TYR A 3 4.35 -14.78 -4.97
CA TYR A 3 3.11 -15.06 -5.72
C TYR A 3 1.83 -14.67 -4.96
N THR A 4 1.94 -14.26 -3.71
CA THR A 4 0.80 -13.94 -2.86
C THR A 4 0.78 -12.44 -2.56
N ALA A 5 -0.36 -11.79 -2.80
CA ALA A 5 -0.59 -10.38 -2.48
C ALA A 5 -1.67 -10.24 -1.42
N VAL A 6 -1.42 -9.45 -0.39
CA VAL A 6 -2.35 -9.12 0.69
C VAL A 6 -2.78 -7.65 0.54
N PHE A 7 -4.08 -7.44 0.49
CA PHE A 7 -4.72 -6.12 0.37
C PHE A 7 -5.51 -5.79 1.65
N PRO A 8 -4.97 -4.99 2.56
CA PRO A 8 -5.68 -4.51 3.72
C PRO A 8 -6.72 -3.45 3.33
N VAL A 9 -7.96 -3.85 3.13
CA VAL A 9 -9.08 -2.99 2.68
C VAL A 9 -10.22 -2.89 3.70
N ALA A 10 -9.99 -3.30 4.96
CA ALA A 10 -10.97 -3.22 6.04
C ALA A 10 -11.14 -1.80 6.63
N GLY A 11 -10.26 -0.87 6.31
CA GLY A 11 -10.20 0.49 6.91
C GLY A 11 -11.48 1.31 6.68
N LYS A 12 -11.87 2.14 7.67
CA LYS A 12 -13.12 2.92 7.65
C LYS A 12 -13.13 4.11 6.70
N GLY A 13 -11.98 4.57 6.20
CA GLY A 13 -11.89 5.71 5.27
C GLY A 13 -12.38 7.04 5.83
N THR A 14 -12.17 7.31 7.12
CA THR A 14 -12.74 8.47 7.85
C THR A 14 -12.34 9.82 7.28
N ARG A 15 -11.19 9.94 6.62
CA ARG A 15 -10.71 11.17 5.97
C ARG A 15 -11.62 11.64 4.83
N PHE A 16 -12.42 10.72 4.26
CA PHE A 16 -13.34 10.99 3.16
C PHE A 16 -14.81 11.04 3.58
N LEU A 17 -15.11 11.15 4.87
CA LEU A 17 -16.49 11.38 5.31
C LEU A 17 -17.01 12.70 4.73
N PRO A 18 -18.28 12.75 4.31
CA PRO A 18 -19.32 11.70 4.40
C PRO A 18 -19.33 10.67 3.26
N ALA A 19 -18.55 10.84 2.17
CA ALA A 19 -18.59 9.96 1.00
C ALA A 19 -18.38 8.46 1.35
N THR A 20 -17.52 8.16 2.31
CA THR A 20 -17.25 6.79 2.74
C THR A 20 -18.36 6.15 3.59
N LYS A 21 -19.47 6.87 3.84
CA LYS A 21 -20.71 6.25 4.35
C LYS A 21 -21.42 5.42 3.29
N SER A 22 -21.25 5.77 2.01
CA SER A 22 -21.93 5.12 0.88
C SER A 22 -21.02 4.20 0.10
N ILE A 23 -19.77 4.58 -0.12
CA ILE A 23 -18.81 3.84 -0.97
C ILE A 23 -17.49 3.69 -0.23
N PRO A 24 -16.93 2.48 -0.10
CA PRO A 24 -15.59 2.29 0.44
C PRO A 24 -14.54 3.10 -0.33
N LYS A 25 -13.53 3.66 0.36
CA LYS A 25 -12.49 4.47 -0.31
C LYS A 25 -11.76 3.70 -1.41
N GLU A 26 -11.61 2.41 -1.24
CA GLU A 26 -10.97 1.49 -2.18
C GLU A 26 -11.75 1.38 -3.52
N MET A 27 -13.04 1.73 -3.48
CA MET A 27 -13.93 1.79 -4.65
C MET A 27 -14.06 3.19 -5.27
N PHE A 28 -13.32 4.17 -4.76
CA PHE A 28 -13.32 5.51 -5.37
C PHE A 28 -12.68 5.45 -6.76
N PRO A 29 -13.36 5.99 -7.79
CA PRO A 29 -12.86 5.93 -9.15
C PRO A 29 -11.71 6.92 -9.37
N ILE A 30 -10.68 6.47 -10.03
CA ILE A 30 -9.71 7.33 -10.70
C ILE A 30 -10.07 7.27 -12.17
N VAL A 31 -10.66 8.38 -12.67
CA VAL A 31 -11.34 8.47 -13.97
C VAL A 31 -12.52 7.49 -14.02
N ASP A 32 -12.34 6.29 -14.53
CA ASP A 32 -13.39 5.29 -14.80
C ASP A 32 -13.17 3.96 -14.06
N ARG A 33 -12.04 3.81 -13.33
CA ARG A 33 -11.66 2.56 -12.67
C ARG A 33 -11.45 2.78 -11.16
N PRO A 34 -12.02 1.93 -10.28
CA PRO A 34 -11.82 2.07 -8.85
C PRO A 34 -10.35 1.81 -8.45
N LEU A 35 -9.89 2.45 -7.37
CA LEU A 35 -8.53 2.32 -6.85
C LEU A 35 -8.08 0.86 -6.68
N ILE A 36 -8.97 -0.01 -6.19
CA ILE A 36 -8.67 -1.43 -6.02
C ILE A 36 -8.32 -2.15 -7.33
N HIS A 37 -8.86 -1.69 -8.47
CA HIS A 37 -8.56 -2.25 -9.78
C HIS A 37 -7.07 -2.04 -10.14
N TYR A 38 -6.57 -0.82 -9.97
CA TYR A 38 -5.16 -0.49 -10.20
C TYR A 38 -4.23 -1.32 -9.31
N ALA A 39 -4.64 -1.53 -8.05
CA ALA A 39 -3.87 -2.33 -7.10
C ALA A 39 -3.80 -3.81 -7.51
N ILE A 40 -4.91 -4.37 -8.00
CA ILE A 40 -4.99 -5.73 -8.52
C ILE A 40 -4.11 -5.87 -9.77
N ASP A 41 -4.24 -4.96 -10.73
CA ASP A 41 -3.45 -4.98 -11.96
C ASP A 41 -1.95 -4.93 -11.66
N GLU A 42 -1.51 -4.09 -10.72
CA GLU A 42 -0.12 -4.00 -10.31
C GLU A 42 0.38 -5.33 -9.73
N ALA A 43 -0.41 -5.96 -8.86
CA ALA A 43 -0.04 -7.24 -8.26
C ALA A 43 0.01 -8.37 -9.30
N LEU A 44 -0.95 -8.44 -10.22
CA LEU A 44 -0.95 -9.42 -11.31
C LEU A 44 0.24 -9.21 -12.27
N ALA A 45 0.56 -7.95 -12.60
CA ALA A 45 1.73 -7.62 -13.43
C ALA A 45 3.07 -7.94 -12.74
N ALA A 46 3.10 -7.97 -11.40
CA ALA A 46 4.23 -8.43 -10.61
C ALA A 46 4.31 -9.97 -10.47
N GLY A 47 3.32 -10.70 -11.00
CA GLY A 47 3.29 -12.16 -11.03
C GLY A 47 2.50 -12.81 -9.88
N ALA A 48 1.67 -12.05 -9.16
CA ALA A 48 0.79 -12.61 -8.13
C ALA A 48 -0.19 -13.62 -8.75
N LYS A 49 -0.38 -14.75 -8.07
CA LYS A 49 -1.33 -15.82 -8.42
C LYS A 49 -2.35 -16.07 -7.34
N LYS A 50 -2.11 -15.53 -6.15
CA LYS A 50 -2.98 -15.61 -4.97
C LYS A 50 -3.19 -14.20 -4.43
N LEU A 51 -4.44 -13.77 -4.31
CA LEU A 51 -4.84 -12.47 -3.79
C LEU A 51 -5.66 -12.66 -2.52
N ILE A 52 -5.28 -11.97 -1.45
CA ILE A 52 -5.93 -12.05 -0.15
C ILE A 52 -6.43 -10.64 0.22
N PHE A 53 -7.73 -10.49 0.32
CA PHE A 53 -8.37 -9.24 0.71
C PHE A 53 -8.80 -9.30 2.17
N ILE A 54 -8.23 -8.42 2.99
CA ILE A 54 -8.68 -8.26 4.38
C ILE A 54 -9.77 -7.21 4.37
N ILE A 55 -11.02 -7.67 4.50
CA ILE A 55 -12.23 -6.86 4.40
C ILE A 55 -12.90 -6.70 5.77
N ASN A 56 -13.96 -5.93 5.83
CA ASN A 56 -14.92 -5.98 6.93
C ASN A 56 -16.35 -6.22 6.39
N ASP A 57 -17.27 -6.61 7.26
CA ASP A 57 -18.64 -6.98 6.90
C ASP A 57 -19.42 -5.84 6.23
N SER A 58 -19.01 -4.58 6.41
CA SER A 58 -19.68 -3.43 5.81
C SER A 58 -19.33 -3.18 4.35
N LYS A 59 -18.44 -3.99 3.75
CA LYS A 59 -17.90 -3.77 2.40
C LYS A 59 -18.18 -4.93 1.39
N PRO A 60 -19.41 -5.42 1.25
CA PRO A 60 -19.72 -6.55 0.37
C PRO A 60 -19.42 -6.23 -1.12
N PHE A 61 -19.51 -4.95 -1.53
CA PHE A 61 -19.26 -4.51 -2.90
C PHE A 61 -17.83 -4.81 -3.37
N ILE A 62 -16.83 -4.73 -2.48
CA ILE A 62 -15.44 -5.06 -2.83
C ILE A 62 -15.35 -6.52 -3.28
N LYS A 63 -15.97 -7.44 -2.53
CA LYS A 63 -15.94 -8.87 -2.84
C LYS A 63 -16.55 -9.15 -4.22
N ASN A 64 -17.74 -8.61 -4.49
CA ASN A 64 -18.42 -8.83 -5.77
C ASN A 64 -17.59 -8.27 -6.92
N TYR A 65 -17.13 -7.03 -6.81
CA TYR A 65 -16.28 -6.39 -7.83
C TYR A 65 -15.02 -7.19 -8.14
N VAL A 66 -14.32 -7.64 -7.11
CA VAL A 66 -13.06 -8.41 -7.27
C VAL A 66 -13.33 -9.76 -7.94
N LEU A 67 -14.39 -10.47 -7.54
CA LEU A 67 -14.72 -11.77 -8.15
C LEU A 67 -15.12 -11.65 -9.62
N ASP A 68 -15.81 -10.58 -9.99
CA ASP A 68 -16.19 -10.32 -11.39
C ASP A 68 -14.97 -9.93 -12.25
N LEU A 69 -13.95 -9.31 -11.64
CA LEU A 69 -12.76 -8.84 -12.34
C LEU A 69 -11.73 -9.95 -12.59
N LEU A 70 -11.56 -10.88 -11.64
CA LEU A 70 -10.41 -11.78 -11.63
C LEU A 70 -10.57 -12.96 -12.60
N PRO A 71 -9.49 -13.30 -13.36
CA PRO A 71 -9.44 -14.56 -14.11
C PRO A 71 -9.58 -15.77 -13.16
N LYS A 72 -10.24 -16.82 -13.62
CA LYS A 72 -10.43 -18.08 -12.86
C LYS A 72 -9.11 -18.78 -12.45
N THR A 73 -8.01 -18.39 -13.04
CA THR A 73 -6.66 -18.92 -12.74
C THR A 73 -6.02 -18.28 -11.52
N ILE A 74 -6.63 -17.21 -10.97
CA ILE A 74 -6.14 -16.49 -9.80
C ILE A 74 -6.90 -16.97 -8.58
N GLU A 75 -6.17 -17.44 -7.56
CA GLU A 75 -6.74 -17.78 -6.27
C GLU A 75 -7.12 -16.49 -5.52
N CYS A 76 -8.33 -16.43 -4.99
CA CYS A 76 -8.83 -15.24 -4.29
C CYS A 76 -9.45 -15.62 -2.94
N PHE A 77 -8.98 -14.95 -1.89
CA PHE A 77 -9.43 -15.16 -0.50
C PHE A 77 -9.93 -13.85 0.09
N PHE A 78 -11.00 -13.92 0.85
CA PHE A 78 -11.56 -12.81 1.63
C PHE A 78 -11.56 -13.18 3.10
N ILE A 79 -10.83 -12.44 3.90
CA ILE A 79 -10.68 -12.65 5.33
C ILE A 79 -11.28 -11.45 6.06
N ASN A 80 -12.10 -11.70 7.06
CA ASN A 80 -12.80 -10.64 7.76
C ASN A 80 -11.97 -10.11 8.95
N GLN A 81 -11.70 -8.80 8.96
CA GLN A 81 -11.20 -8.09 10.13
C GLN A 81 -12.37 -7.54 10.93
N HIS A 82 -12.85 -8.29 11.91
CA HIS A 82 -14.03 -7.92 12.72
C HIS A 82 -13.85 -6.64 13.53
N GLN A 83 -12.64 -6.38 13.98
CA GLN A 83 -12.29 -5.17 14.75
C GLN A 83 -11.19 -4.38 14.03
N PRO A 84 -11.25 -3.05 13.99
CA PRO A 84 -10.26 -2.21 13.33
C PRO A 84 -9.00 -2.07 14.21
N LEU A 85 -8.26 -3.17 14.39
CA LEU A 85 -7.09 -3.22 15.26
C LEU A 85 -5.81 -2.71 14.62
N GLY A 86 -5.84 -2.25 13.38
CA GLY A 86 -4.70 -1.66 12.68
C GLY A 86 -4.18 -2.50 11.51
N LEU A 87 -3.15 -1.97 10.84
CA LEU A 87 -2.56 -2.58 9.65
C LEU A 87 -1.80 -3.88 9.97
N GLY A 88 -1.09 -3.92 11.09
CA GLY A 88 -0.39 -5.12 11.53
C GLY A 88 -1.34 -6.29 11.77
N ASP A 89 -2.48 -6.04 12.42
CA ASP A 89 -3.53 -7.05 12.63
C ASP A 89 -4.10 -7.53 11.28
N ALA A 90 -4.40 -6.61 10.36
CA ALA A 90 -4.89 -6.98 9.04
C ALA A 90 -3.89 -7.90 8.30
N VAL A 91 -2.59 -7.59 8.35
CA VAL A 91 -1.56 -8.46 7.78
C VAL A 91 -1.49 -9.80 8.51
N PHE A 92 -1.59 -9.81 9.84
CA PHE A 92 -1.52 -11.04 10.63
C PHE A 92 -2.64 -12.02 10.30
N LEU A 93 -3.85 -11.53 10.04
CA LEU A 93 -5.00 -12.36 9.65
C LEU A 93 -4.75 -13.16 8.36
N SER A 94 -3.84 -12.72 7.49
CA SER A 94 -3.50 -13.44 6.26
C SER A 94 -2.58 -14.65 6.45
N LYS A 95 -2.01 -14.85 7.65
CA LYS A 95 -0.96 -15.83 7.95
C LYS A 95 -1.24 -17.23 7.43
N GLU A 96 -2.41 -17.79 7.73
CA GLU A 96 -2.76 -19.17 7.36
C GLU A 96 -2.83 -19.37 5.84
N VAL A 97 -3.24 -18.36 5.09
CA VAL A 97 -3.37 -18.41 3.63
C VAL A 97 -2.05 -18.11 2.94
N VAL A 98 -1.23 -17.23 3.50
CA VAL A 98 0.13 -16.91 2.99
C VAL A 98 1.05 -18.10 3.18
N GLY A 99 1.01 -18.74 4.37
CA GLY A 99 1.93 -19.83 4.74
C GLY A 99 3.37 -19.33 4.94
N ASP A 100 4.32 -20.17 4.54
CA ASP A 100 5.76 -19.95 4.76
C ASP A 100 6.48 -19.26 3.59
N ASN A 101 5.74 -18.59 2.71
CA ASN A 101 6.32 -17.93 1.54
C ASN A 101 6.37 -16.40 1.73
N PRO A 102 7.34 -15.72 1.11
CA PRO A 102 7.32 -14.27 1.00
C PRO A 102 6.07 -13.79 0.27
N PHE A 103 5.56 -12.62 0.66
CA PHE A 103 4.32 -12.08 0.15
C PHE A 103 4.37 -10.55 0.02
N TYR A 104 3.50 -10.00 -0.84
CA TYR A 104 3.30 -8.56 -0.95
C TYR A 104 2.28 -8.08 0.09
N VAL A 105 2.47 -6.87 0.61
CA VAL A 105 1.40 -6.07 1.19
C VAL A 105 1.22 -4.83 0.33
N HIS A 106 0.00 -4.60 -0.13
CA HIS A 106 -0.34 -3.51 -1.03
C HIS A 106 -1.46 -2.66 -0.44
N LEU A 107 -1.14 -1.43 -0.06
CA LEU A 107 -2.14 -0.45 0.35
C LEU A 107 -2.77 0.18 -0.90
N VAL A 108 -4.07 -0.04 -1.07
CA VAL A 108 -4.82 0.31 -2.28
C VAL A 108 -4.88 1.82 -2.53
N ASP A 109 -4.85 2.62 -1.47
CA ASP A 109 -4.92 4.08 -1.54
C ASP A 109 -3.56 4.76 -1.86
N ASP A 110 -2.48 4.01 -1.92
CA ASP A 110 -1.20 4.47 -2.47
C ASP A 110 -1.13 4.12 -3.96
N LEU A 111 -1.63 5.00 -4.82
CA LEU A 111 -1.60 4.80 -6.28
C LEU A 111 -0.25 5.23 -6.84
N ILE A 112 0.43 4.33 -7.56
CA ILE A 112 1.74 4.62 -8.16
C ILE A 112 1.64 4.50 -9.68
N TYR A 113 1.93 5.59 -10.38
CA TYR A 113 2.09 5.60 -11.82
C TYR A 113 3.55 5.36 -12.18
N SER A 114 3.83 4.33 -12.97
CA SER A 114 5.18 4.00 -13.42
C SER A 114 5.13 3.19 -14.71
N HIS A 115 6.18 3.26 -15.53
CA HIS A 115 6.31 2.45 -16.74
C HIS A 115 6.42 0.95 -16.41
N GLU A 116 7.24 0.61 -15.43
CA GLU A 116 7.30 -0.71 -14.84
C GLU A 116 6.61 -0.67 -13.47
N PRO A 117 5.57 -1.50 -13.21
CA PRO A 117 4.85 -1.50 -11.95
C PRO A 117 5.76 -1.58 -10.73
N CYS A 118 5.47 -0.80 -9.68
CA CYS A 118 6.33 -0.70 -8.49
C CYS A 118 6.61 -2.07 -7.85
N LEU A 119 5.59 -2.91 -7.66
CA LEU A 119 5.78 -4.26 -7.14
C LEU A 119 6.69 -5.12 -8.02
N LYS A 120 6.63 -4.96 -9.34
CA LYS A 120 7.52 -5.70 -10.25
C LYS A 120 8.97 -5.26 -10.11
N GLN A 121 9.23 -3.93 -9.96
CA GLN A 121 10.55 -3.41 -9.65
C GLN A 121 11.06 -4.00 -8.32
N MET A 122 10.22 -4.01 -7.28
CA MET A 122 10.55 -4.57 -5.96
C MET A 122 10.83 -6.08 -6.03
N CYS A 123 10.09 -6.85 -6.83
CA CYS A 123 10.35 -8.28 -7.04
C CYS A 123 11.72 -8.54 -7.66
N SER A 124 12.09 -7.73 -8.65
CA SER A 124 13.40 -7.82 -9.28
C SER A 124 14.53 -7.53 -8.29
N TYR A 125 14.29 -6.63 -7.34
CA TYR A 125 15.22 -6.33 -6.25
C TYR A 125 15.24 -7.45 -5.21
N PHE A 126 14.08 -7.92 -4.76
CA PHE A 126 13.94 -9.02 -3.80
C PHE A 126 14.64 -10.28 -4.26
N SER A 127 14.49 -10.66 -5.53
CA SER A 127 15.10 -11.88 -6.08
C SER A 127 16.64 -11.90 -6.03
N LYS A 128 17.27 -10.75 -5.87
CA LYS A 128 18.73 -10.60 -5.78
C LYS A 128 19.22 -10.54 -4.33
N ASN A 129 18.38 -10.11 -3.41
CA ASN A 129 18.79 -9.78 -2.03
C ASN A 129 18.20 -10.74 -0.98
N ASP A 130 17.10 -11.43 -1.31
CA ASP A 130 16.40 -12.42 -0.46
C ASP A 130 16.11 -11.90 0.97
N CYS A 131 15.63 -10.65 1.07
CA CYS A 131 15.31 -9.99 2.33
C CYS A 131 14.03 -9.19 2.19
N SER A 132 13.35 -8.88 3.30
CA SER A 132 12.17 -8.00 3.27
C SER A 132 12.50 -6.66 2.62
N VAL A 133 11.58 -6.14 1.78
CA VAL A 133 11.77 -4.91 0.99
C VAL A 133 10.59 -3.99 1.22
N ILE A 134 10.85 -2.73 1.49
CA ILE A 134 9.83 -1.69 1.72
C ILE A 134 9.99 -0.59 0.69
N GLY A 135 8.93 -0.27 -0.03
CA GLY A 135 8.90 0.88 -0.92
C GLY A 135 8.99 2.18 -0.13
N VAL A 136 9.87 3.09 -0.56
CA VAL A 136 10.06 4.39 0.08
C VAL A 136 10.12 5.52 -0.94
N GLU A 137 9.72 6.72 -0.51
CA GLU A 137 9.91 7.96 -1.27
C GLU A 137 10.33 9.11 -0.36
N LYS A 138 10.96 10.14 -0.94
CA LYS A 138 11.25 11.38 -0.21
C LYS A 138 10.00 12.23 -0.10
N VAL A 139 9.75 12.74 1.11
CA VAL A 139 8.66 13.66 1.41
C VAL A 139 9.19 14.95 2.01
N GLN A 140 8.35 16.00 2.04
CA GLN A 140 8.73 17.22 2.75
C GLN A 140 8.75 16.97 4.26
N GLN A 141 9.66 17.64 4.99
CA GLN A 141 9.79 17.48 6.44
C GLN A 141 8.46 17.60 7.20
N LYS A 142 7.61 18.55 6.82
CA LYS A 142 6.28 18.74 7.44
C LYS A 142 5.31 17.58 7.24
N GLU A 143 5.56 16.71 6.24
CA GLU A 143 4.69 15.59 5.87
C GLU A 143 5.08 14.30 6.60
N THR A 144 6.27 14.27 7.25
CA THR A 144 6.77 13.08 7.96
C THR A 144 5.81 12.57 9.04
N SER A 145 5.04 13.45 9.65
CA SER A 145 4.01 13.10 10.65
C SER A 145 2.83 12.28 10.11
N GLN A 146 2.76 12.07 8.79
CA GLN A 146 1.69 11.29 8.15
C GLN A 146 2.09 9.84 7.86
N TYR A 147 3.39 9.52 7.88
CA TYR A 147 3.96 8.27 7.40
C TYR A 147 4.88 7.61 8.43
N GLY A 148 5.13 6.32 8.27
CA GLY A 148 6.30 5.69 8.86
C GLY A 148 7.56 6.23 8.18
N ILE A 149 8.54 6.69 8.95
CA ILE A 149 9.79 7.26 8.43
C ILE A 149 10.93 6.31 8.72
N VAL A 150 11.76 6.04 7.72
CA VAL A 150 12.89 5.13 7.82
C VAL A 150 14.21 5.88 7.80
N GLU A 151 15.18 5.38 8.58
CA GLU A 151 16.59 5.72 8.46
C GLU A 151 17.31 4.56 7.77
N ILE A 152 18.18 4.84 6.82
CA ILE A 152 18.87 3.83 6.04
C ILE A 152 20.40 3.97 6.13
N ASN A 153 21.07 2.83 6.00
CA ASN A 153 22.48 2.82 5.68
C ASN A 153 22.63 3.01 4.16
N ASN A 154 23.15 4.16 3.75
CA ASN A 154 23.26 4.55 2.33
C ASN A 154 24.12 3.59 1.47
N SER A 155 25.02 2.82 2.07
CA SER A 155 25.88 1.87 1.32
C SER A 155 25.18 0.54 1.03
N THR A 156 24.19 0.15 1.83
CA THR A 156 23.53 -1.16 1.75
C THR A 156 22.03 -1.10 1.50
N ASN A 157 21.40 0.06 1.58
CA ASN A 157 19.96 0.28 1.65
C ASN A 157 19.26 -0.41 2.83
N ASN A 158 20.02 -0.98 3.79
CA ASN A 158 19.45 -1.53 5.00
C ASN A 158 18.79 -0.43 5.82
N ILE A 159 17.56 -0.69 6.25
CA ILE A 159 16.87 0.15 7.21
C ILE A 159 17.51 -0.07 8.58
N SER A 160 17.94 1.00 9.23
CA SER A 160 18.52 0.98 10.57
C SER A 160 17.50 1.35 11.66
N ASN A 161 16.51 2.17 11.30
CA ASN A 161 15.49 2.64 12.23
C ASN A 161 14.18 2.94 11.50
N ILE A 162 13.05 2.78 12.19
CA ILE A 162 11.70 3.11 11.71
C ILE A 162 10.92 3.76 12.85
N ILE A 163 10.26 4.90 12.55
CA ILE A 163 9.38 5.57 13.49
C ILE A 163 8.03 5.83 12.82
N GLU A 164 6.93 5.36 13.45
CA GLU A 164 5.57 5.58 12.95
C GLU A 164 5.10 7.01 13.26
N LYS A 165 4.88 7.79 12.19
CA LYS A 165 4.36 9.15 12.24
C LYS A 165 5.07 10.04 13.28
N PRO A 166 6.40 10.22 13.18
CA PRO A 166 7.14 11.04 14.12
C PRO A 166 6.67 12.49 14.06
N ASN A 167 6.97 13.27 15.09
CA ASN A 167 6.93 14.72 14.94
C ASN A 167 7.97 15.14 13.88
N PRO A 168 7.70 16.15 13.04
CA PRO A 168 8.64 16.54 11.97
C PRO A 168 10.06 16.83 12.47
N GLU A 169 10.22 17.37 13.69
CA GLU A 169 11.51 17.68 14.31
C GLU A 169 12.26 16.42 14.80
N GLU A 170 11.53 15.30 15.02
CA GLU A 170 12.05 14.04 15.54
C GLU A 170 12.20 13.00 14.42
N ALA A 171 11.79 13.32 13.20
CA ALA A 171 11.87 12.41 12.07
C ALA A 171 13.34 12.06 11.76
N PRO A 172 13.70 10.75 11.70
CA PRO A 172 15.09 10.34 11.50
C PRO A 172 15.62 10.64 10.09
N SER A 173 14.72 10.91 9.15
CA SER A 173 15.03 11.29 7.77
C SER A 173 13.82 11.88 7.06
N ASP A 174 13.94 12.11 5.75
CA ASP A 174 12.87 12.49 4.83
C ASP A 174 12.29 11.29 4.03
N LEU A 175 12.69 10.05 4.35
CA LEU A 175 12.27 8.85 3.64
C LEU A 175 11.00 8.25 4.28
N ALA A 176 9.89 8.42 3.60
CA ALA A 176 8.59 7.89 4.01
C ALA A 176 8.34 6.50 3.41
N ILE A 177 7.78 5.61 4.22
CA ILE A 177 7.26 4.33 3.76
C ILE A 177 6.02 4.58 2.90
N VAL A 178 6.00 3.96 1.73
CA VAL A 178 4.79 3.89 0.90
C VAL A 178 4.11 2.52 1.06
N GLY A 179 2.86 2.43 0.67
CA GLY A 179 2.04 1.23 0.86
C GLY A 179 2.43 0.02 0.00
N ARG A 180 3.73 -0.24 -0.16
CA ARG A 180 4.28 -1.38 -0.91
C ARG A 180 5.34 -2.09 -0.10
N TYR A 181 5.09 -3.35 0.19
CA TYR A 181 6.00 -4.19 0.97
C TYR A 181 6.15 -5.56 0.31
N ILE A 182 7.34 -6.13 0.38
CA ILE A 182 7.58 -7.57 0.25
C ILE A 182 8.13 -8.02 1.60
N LEU A 183 7.40 -8.89 2.27
CA LEU A 183 7.74 -9.35 3.61
C LEU A 183 8.02 -10.84 3.61
N THR A 184 8.97 -11.25 4.45
CA THR A 184 9.18 -12.66 4.77
C THR A 184 8.12 -13.14 5.77
N PRO A 185 7.81 -14.45 5.84
CA PRO A 185 6.85 -15.01 6.79
C PRO A 185 7.24 -14.78 8.26
N ARG A 186 8.50 -14.44 8.54
CA ARG A 186 8.99 -14.13 9.90
C ARG A 186 8.20 -12.99 10.55
N ILE A 187 7.65 -12.07 9.76
CA ILE A 187 6.80 -10.99 10.26
C ILE A 187 5.61 -11.51 11.07
N PHE A 188 5.04 -12.67 10.71
CA PHE A 188 3.92 -13.26 11.43
C PHE A 188 4.28 -13.72 12.84
N THR A 189 5.52 -14.16 13.07
CA THR A 189 5.99 -14.51 14.41
C THR A 189 6.04 -13.29 15.33
N ILE A 190 6.40 -12.14 14.76
CA ILE A 190 6.45 -10.87 15.49
C ILE A 190 5.03 -10.36 15.75
N LEU A 191 4.19 -10.32 14.72
CA LEU A 191 2.80 -9.85 14.82
C LEU A 191 1.97 -10.69 15.81
N ALA A 192 2.28 -11.98 15.98
CA ALA A 192 1.59 -12.85 16.94
C ALA A 192 1.70 -12.36 18.40
N THR A 193 2.76 -11.63 18.73
CA THR A 193 3.01 -11.13 20.10
C THR A 193 3.05 -9.60 20.17
N GLN A 194 2.80 -8.93 19.04
CA GLN A 194 2.86 -7.47 18.93
C GLN A 194 1.75 -6.82 19.75
N GLY A 195 2.13 -5.92 20.64
CA GLY A 195 1.19 -5.08 21.38
C GLY A 195 0.62 -3.95 20.53
N LYS A 196 -0.32 -3.20 21.11
CA LYS A 196 -0.85 -1.98 20.51
C LYS A 196 0.17 -0.84 20.63
N GLY A 197 0.45 -0.18 19.51
CA GLY A 197 1.32 0.98 19.42
C GLY A 197 0.54 2.29 19.30
N LYS A 198 1.06 3.21 18.49
CA LYS A 198 0.47 4.54 18.26
C LYS A 198 -0.98 4.44 17.82
N GLY A 199 -1.84 5.25 18.43
CA GLY A 199 -3.29 5.24 18.14
C GLY A 199 -4.06 4.05 18.74
N GLY A 200 -3.43 3.19 19.54
CA GLY A 200 -4.07 2.00 20.11
C GLY A 200 -4.24 0.86 19.08
N GLU A 201 -3.52 0.91 17.96
CA GLU A 201 -3.54 -0.06 16.88
C GLU A 201 -2.29 -0.95 16.89
N ILE A 202 -2.39 -2.14 16.33
CA ILE A 202 -1.24 -3.00 16.02
C ILE A 202 -0.63 -2.48 14.73
N GLN A 203 0.47 -1.73 14.86
CA GLN A 203 1.13 -1.09 13.73
C GLN A 203 2.07 -2.07 13.01
N LEU A 204 1.96 -2.12 11.68
CA LEU A 204 2.89 -2.90 10.86
C LEU A 204 4.31 -2.34 10.95
N THR A 205 4.44 -1.03 11.08
CA THR A 205 5.71 -0.31 11.24
C THR A 205 6.47 -0.75 12.49
N ASP A 206 5.76 -0.93 13.63
CA ASP A 206 6.36 -1.41 14.88
C ASP A 206 6.83 -2.88 14.75
N ALA A 207 6.03 -3.70 14.05
CA ALA A 207 6.42 -5.09 13.77
C ALA A 207 7.65 -5.16 12.86
N ILE A 208 7.74 -4.30 11.85
CA ILE A 208 8.92 -4.23 10.98
C ILE A 208 10.13 -3.71 11.77
N SER A 209 9.97 -2.74 12.66
CA SER A 209 11.05 -2.30 13.56
C SER A 209 11.60 -3.47 14.40
N SER A 210 10.73 -4.34 14.89
CA SER A 210 11.13 -5.56 15.59
C SER A 210 11.79 -6.60 14.65
N LEU A 211 11.38 -6.63 13.38
CA LEU A 211 11.96 -7.51 12.36
C LEU A 211 13.41 -7.12 12.04
N LEU A 212 13.77 -5.84 12.08
CA LEU A 212 15.14 -5.34 11.87
C LEU A 212 16.16 -6.01 12.82
N LEU A 213 15.71 -6.43 14.00
CA LEU A 213 16.56 -7.15 14.97
C LEU A 213 16.79 -8.62 14.61
N LYS A 214 16.10 -9.15 13.59
CA LYS A 214 16.09 -10.57 13.24
C LYS A 214 16.61 -10.86 11.85
N GLU A 215 16.41 -9.93 10.92
CA GLU A 215 16.82 -10.07 9.53
C GLU A 215 17.00 -8.69 8.87
N PRO A 216 17.76 -8.60 7.77
CA PRO A 216 17.84 -7.37 6.97
C PRO A 216 16.49 -6.99 6.38
N VAL A 217 16.17 -5.71 6.41
CA VAL A 217 15.02 -5.11 5.70
C VAL A 217 15.54 -3.95 4.87
N HIS A 218 15.30 -3.98 3.57
CA HIS A 218 15.83 -2.97 2.67
C HIS A 218 14.77 -1.94 2.30
N ALA A 219 15.18 -0.67 2.29
CA ALA A 219 14.42 0.40 1.68
C ALA A 219 14.62 0.37 0.15
N PHE A 220 13.53 0.49 -0.59
CA PHE A 220 13.54 0.51 -2.05
C PHE A 220 12.92 1.80 -2.58
N PRO A 221 13.73 2.76 -3.05
CA PRO A 221 13.22 3.92 -3.76
C PRO A 221 12.77 3.49 -5.16
N PHE A 222 11.47 3.40 -5.37
CA PHE A 222 10.89 2.99 -6.64
C PHE A 222 10.95 4.10 -7.69
N LYS A 223 10.88 3.71 -8.97
CA LYS A 223 10.74 4.64 -10.08
C LYS A 223 9.25 4.81 -10.40
N GLY A 224 8.75 6.03 -10.29
CA GLY A 224 7.33 6.33 -10.52
C GLY A 224 6.89 7.60 -9.80
N ILE A 225 5.62 7.92 -9.93
CA ILE A 225 4.96 9.04 -9.27
C ILE A 225 3.86 8.48 -8.38
N ARG A 226 3.95 8.73 -7.08
CA ARG A 226 2.94 8.31 -6.11
C ARG A 226 1.88 9.40 -5.92
N TYR A 227 0.64 8.95 -5.81
CA TYR A 227 -0.51 9.74 -5.42
C TYR A 227 -1.11 9.11 -4.16
N ASP A 228 -0.98 9.78 -3.01
CA ASP A 228 -1.62 9.36 -1.75
C ASP A 228 -3.13 9.63 -1.84
N CYS A 229 -3.87 8.67 -2.40
CA CYS A 229 -5.32 8.71 -2.49
C CYS A 229 -6.02 8.44 -1.15
N GLY A 230 -5.27 8.27 -0.07
CA GLY A 230 -5.77 8.26 1.30
C GLY A 230 -6.14 9.65 1.82
N ASN A 231 -5.78 10.73 1.12
CA ASN A 231 -6.18 12.10 1.39
C ASN A 231 -6.83 12.76 0.17
N LYS A 232 -7.61 13.82 0.42
CA LYS A 232 -8.43 14.48 -0.61
C LYS A 232 -7.59 15.13 -1.72
N LEU A 233 -6.49 15.78 -1.35
CA LEU A 233 -5.63 16.46 -2.33
C LEU A 233 -4.90 15.45 -3.23
N GLY A 234 -4.35 14.38 -2.67
CA GLY A 234 -3.71 13.31 -3.43
C GLY A 234 -4.68 12.62 -4.39
N TYR A 235 -5.92 12.37 -3.93
CA TYR A 235 -6.98 11.82 -4.76
C TYR A 235 -7.34 12.73 -5.95
N LEU A 236 -7.46 14.05 -5.72
CA LEU A 236 -7.72 15.02 -6.80
C LEU A 236 -6.56 15.09 -7.79
N LYS A 237 -5.31 15.10 -7.29
CA LYS A 237 -4.11 15.06 -8.15
C LYS A 237 -4.09 13.80 -9.02
N ALA A 238 -4.38 12.63 -8.43
CA ALA A 238 -4.48 11.38 -9.17
C ALA A 238 -5.50 11.46 -10.30
N ASN A 239 -6.71 11.97 -10.05
CA ASN A 239 -7.74 12.12 -11.08
C ASN A 239 -7.31 13.04 -12.23
N ILE A 240 -6.69 14.19 -11.92
CA ILE A 240 -6.17 15.11 -12.95
C ILE A 240 -5.11 14.41 -13.80
N GLU A 241 -4.13 13.81 -13.17
CA GLU A 241 -2.99 13.21 -13.84
C GLU A 241 -3.37 11.97 -14.67
N TYR A 242 -4.28 11.15 -14.17
CA TYR A 242 -4.80 10.01 -14.91
C TYR A 242 -5.76 10.43 -16.02
N GLY A 243 -6.55 11.49 -15.80
CA GLY A 243 -7.38 12.09 -16.85
C GLY A 243 -6.56 12.64 -18.03
N LEU A 244 -5.43 13.31 -17.74
CA LEU A 244 -4.50 13.79 -18.77
C LEU A 244 -3.75 12.67 -19.51
N ARG A 245 -3.68 11.46 -18.94
CA ARG A 245 -3.07 10.28 -19.58
C ARG A 245 -4.08 9.36 -20.24
N ASN A 246 -5.37 9.60 -20.02
CA ASN A 246 -6.42 8.81 -20.64
C ASN A 246 -6.55 9.18 -22.11
N THR A 247 -6.44 8.20 -23.02
CA THR A 247 -6.43 8.41 -24.48
C THR A 247 -7.70 9.06 -25.01
N ASP A 248 -8.83 8.79 -24.36
CA ASP A 248 -10.14 9.25 -24.79
C ASP A 248 -10.50 10.65 -24.29
N LEU A 249 -9.78 11.15 -23.26
CA LEU A 249 -10.10 12.40 -22.56
C LEU A 249 -9.00 13.45 -22.63
N SER A 250 -7.75 13.07 -22.91
CA SER A 250 -6.56 13.90 -22.66
C SER A 250 -6.65 15.29 -23.31
N ASP A 251 -7.03 15.36 -24.58
CA ASP A 251 -7.03 16.61 -25.33
C ASP A 251 -8.12 17.57 -24.86
N ASP A 252 -9.35 17.07 -24.72
CA ASP A 252 -10.48 17.86 -24.25
C ASP A 252 -10.28 18.31 -22.80
N PHE A 253 -9.77 17.42 -21.97
CA PHE A 253 -9.49 17.70 -20.56
C PHE A 253 -8.36 18.72 -20.40
N LEU A 254 -7.29 18.62 -21.19
CA LEU A 254 -6.23 19.62 -21.20
C LEU A 254 -6.75 20.99 -21.66
N GLY A 255 -7.60 21.01 -22.71
CA GLY A 255 -8.28 22.23 -23.19
C GLY A 255 -9.10 22.87 -22.08
N TYR A 256 -9.89 22.08 -21.36
CA TYR A 256 -10.67 22.57 -20.23
C TYR A 256 -9.78 23.14 -19.11
N LEU A 257 -8.75 22.41 -18.69
CA LEU A 257 -7.84 22.89 -17.63
C LEU A 257 -7.15 24.21 -17.99
N ARG A 258 -6.75 24.41 -19.26
CA ARG A 258 -6.18 25.66 -19.75
C ARG A 258 -7.19 26.83 -19.76
N SER A 259 -8.46 26.54 -19.84
CA SER A 259 -9.52 27.54 -19.80
C SER A 259 -9.84 28.07 -18.40
N LEU A 260 -9.42 27.35 -17.38
CA LEU A 260 -9.62 27.77 -15.99
C LEU A 260 -8.76 29.00 -15.68
N LYS A 261 -9.44 30.05 -15.18
CA LYS A 261 -8.75 31.23 -14.64
C LYS A 261 -8.34 30.92 -13.19
N ILE A 262 -7.18 30.35 -13.01
CA ILE A 262 -6.59 30.03 -11.70
C ILE A 262 -5.48 31.03 -11.40
#